data_e469122ecdcec8c008e648628d57af64
#
_entry.id   e469122ecdcec8c008e648628d57af64
#
_cell.length_a   1.000
_cell.length_b   1.000
_cell.length_c   1.000
_cell.angle_alpha   90.00
_cell.angle_beta   90.00
_cell.angle_gamma   90.00
#
_symmetry.space_group_name_H-M   'P 1'
#
loop_
_entity.id
_entity.type
_entity.pdbx_description
1 polymer ?
#
loop_
_entity_poly.entity_id
_entity_poly.type
_entity_poly.pdbx_seq_one_letter_code
_entity_poly.pdbx_strand_id
1 'polypeptide(L)'
;MSEDIDLNEVLVKNREATFYVRISGDSMTEAGIMDGDLAVVDKAIEAKDGDFVVAFIDGDFTIKQFRIDKSGQYGWLVPWNEHYPKIMVNEENNFIIWGVVTYVIHAILRHS
;
A
#
# COMPACT_ATOMS: atom_id res chain seq x y z
N MET A 1 12.54 25.05 13.99
CA MET A 1 11.89 23.75 14.03
C MET A 1 12.21 23.06 15.32
N SER A 2 11.34 23.13 16.25
CA SER A 2 11.63 22.59 17.59
C SER A 2 10.39 22.02 18.25
N GLU A 3 9.48 21.50 17.42
CA GLU A 3 8.33 20.78 17.93
C GLU A 3 8.71 19.37 18.34
N ASP A 4 8.22 18.96 19.49
CA ASP A 4 8.29 17.55 19.88
C ASP A 4 7.17 16.81 19.17
N ILE A 5 7.53 15.88 18.32
CA ILE A 5 6.57 15.10 17.56
C ILE A 5 6.58 13.66 18.06
N ASP A 6 5.43 13.18 18.46
CA ASP A 6 5.23 11.76 18.73
C ASP A 6 4.79 11.08 17.44
N LEU A 7 5.68 10.31 16.85
CA LEU A 7 5.40 9.61 15.60
C LEU A 7 4.22 8.66 15.70
N ASN A 8 4.02 8.04 16.84
CA ASN A 8 2.87 7.16 17.02
C ASN A 8 1.56 7.92 16.87
N GLU A 9 1.48 9.13 17.41
CA GLU A 9 0.29 9.96 17.24
C GLU A 9 0.08 10.40 15.80
N VAL A 10 1.16 10.68 15.09
CA VAL A 10 1.09 11.10 13.69
C VAL A 10 0.70 9.95 12.78
N LEU A 11 1.35 8.79 12.94
CA LEU A 11 1.27 7.69 11.98
C LEU A 11 0.17 6.70 12.29
N VAL A 12 -0.24 6.58 13.55
CA VAL A 12 -1.17 5.53 13.97
C VAL A 12 -2.48 6.17 14.44
N LYS A 13 -3.51 6.06 13.60
CA LYS A 13 -4.86 6.57 13.91
C LYS A 13 -5.74 5.49 14.53
N ASN A 14 -5.59 4.26 14.08
CA ASN A 14 -6.36 3.11 14.55
C ASN A 14 -5.39 2.07 15.07
N ARG A 15 -5.07 2.19 16.35
CA ARG A 15 -3.97 1.45 16.96
C ARG A 15 -4.04 -0.05 16.77
N GLU A 16 -5.22 -0.64 16.98
CA GLU A 16 -5.38 -2.08 16.89
C GLU A 16 -5.47 -2.59 15.45
N ALA A 17 -5.66 -1.69 14.49
CA ALA A 17 -5.77 -2.02 13.09
C ALA A 17 -4.54 -1.62 12.27
N THR A 18 -3.48 -1.12 12.92
CA THR A 18 -2.29 -0.62 12.25
C THR A 18 -1.20 -1.69 12.21
N PHE A 19 -0.65 -1.89 11.05
CA PHE A 19 0.43 -2.85 10.80
C PHE A 19 1.57 -2.19 10.05
N TYR A 20 2.74 -2.78 10.14
CA TYR A 20 3.93 -2.31 9.44
C TYR A 20 4.39 -3.40 8.49
N VAL A 21 4.60 -3.04 7.25
CA VAL A 21 4.98 -4.00 6.21
C VAL A 21 6.28 -3.54 5.56
N ARG A 22 7.26 -4.43 5.48
CA ARG A 22 8.49 -4.15 4.75
C ARG A 22 8.25 -4.33 3.27
N ILE A 23 8.60 -3.30 2.48
CA ILE A 23 8.44 -3.34 1.03
C ILE A 23 9.52 -4.23 0.42
N SER A 24 9.11 -5.12 -0.47
CA SER A 24 10.02 -5.96 -1.23
C SER A 24 9.75 -5.77 -2.71
N GLY A 25 10.80 -5.54 -3.49
CA GLY A 25 10.70 -5.37 -4.93
C GLY A 25 10.55 -3.92 -5.36
N ASP A 26 10.34 -3.73 -6.66
CA ASP A 26 10.41 -2.43 -7.31
C ASP A 26 9.15 -2.03 -8.10
N SER A 27 8.04 -2.72 -7.91
CA SER A 27 6.84 -2.47 -8.69
C SER A 27 6.17 -1.11 -8.41
N MET A 28 6.61 -0.40 -7.38
CA MET A 28 6.01 0.87 -6.96
C MET A 28 7.02 2.02 -6.92
N THR A 29 8.15 1.88 -7.59
CA THR A 29 9.24 2.86 -7.51
C THR A 29 8.88 4.24 -8.04
N GLU A 30 8.03 4.31 -9.06
CA GLU A 30 7.60 5.60 -9.62
C GLU A 30 6.67 6.37 -8.67
N ALA A 31 6.11 5.69 -7.68
CA ALA A 31 5.34 6.32 -6.62
C ALA A 31 6.22 6.72 -5.42
N GLY A 32 7.53 6.50 -5.51
CA GLY A 32 8.44 6.78 -4.42
C GLY A 32 8.45 5.71 -3.34
N ILE A 33 7.88 4.55 -3.60
CA ILE A 33 7.87 3.42 -2.66
C ILE A 33 8.95 2.45 -3.09
N MET A 34 9.99 2.36 -2.28
CA MET A 34 11.21 1.65 -2.64
C MET A 34 11.37 0.34 -1.87
N ASP A 35 12.12 -0.57 -2.48
CA ASP A 35 12.53 -1.80 -1.79
C ASP A 35 13.18 -1.46 -0.45
N GLY A 36 12.79 -2.15 0.61
CA GLY A 36 13.30 -1.90 1.95
C GLY A 36 12.55 -0.86 2.75
N ASP A 37 11.67 -0.08 2.13
CA ASP A 37 10.84 0.89 2.85
C ASP A 37 9.90 0.20 3.84
N LEU A 38 9.44 0.95 4.81
CA LEU A 38 8.47 0.49 5.79
C LEU A 38 7.13 1.16 5.52
N ALA A 39 6.13 0.38 5.17
CA ALA A 39 4.78 0.89 4.95
C ALA A 39 3.97 0.80 6.23
N VAL A 40 3.27 1.87 6.55
CA VAL A 40 2.27 1.89 7.63
C VAL A 40 0.93 1.58 6.99
N VAL A 41 0.27 0.54 7.47
CA VAL A 41 -0.95 -0.01 6.88
C VAL A 41 -2.08 -0.01 7.90
N ASP A 42 -3.21 0.55 7.52
CA ASP A 42 -4.38 0.62 8.38
C ASP A 42 -5.50 -0.26 7.81
N LYS A 43 -5.88 -1.27 8.55
CA LYS A 43 -6.94 -2.21 8.13
C LYS A 43 -8.34 -1.68 8.40
N ALA A 44 -8.48 -0.63 9.19
CA ALA A 44 -9.79 -0.06 9.51
C ALA A 44 -10.29 0.90 8.44
N ILE A 45 -9.42 1.37 7.56
CA ILE A 45 -9.79 2.29 6.48
C ILE A 45 -10.36 1.50 5.31
N GLU A 46 -11.52 1.92 4.85
CA GLU A 46 -12.08 1.37 3.61
C GLU A 46 -11.33 1.95 2.41
N ALA A 47 -10.82 1.08 1.56
CA ALA A 47 -10.06 1.53 0.39
C ALA A 47 -10.97 2.21 -0.63
N LYS A 48 -10.50 3.34 -1.16
CA LYS A 48 -11.17 4.12 -2.17
C LYS A 48 -10.33 4.16 -3.44
N ASP A 49 -10.95 4.56 -4.54
CA ASP A 49 -10.26 4.71 -5.81
C ASP A 49 -9.04 5.62 -5.65
N GLY A 50 -7.89 5.12 -6.06
CA GLY A 50 -6.63 5.84 -5.96
C GLY A 50 -5.78 5.53 -4.73
N ASP A 51 -6.34 4.85 -3.73
CA ASP A 51 -5.57 4.50 -2.55
C ASP A 51 -4.50 3.45 -2.86
N PHE A 52 -3.37 3.56 -2.16
CA PHE A 52 -2.37 2.50 -2.17
C PHE A 52 -2.76 1.47 -1.12
N VAL A 53 -2.75 0.21 -1.49
CA VAL A 53 -3.26 -0.87 -0.64
C VAL A 53 -2.27 -2.02 -0.56
N VAL A 54 -2.37 -2.76 0.54
CA VAL A 54 -1.82 -4.11 0.62
C VAL A 54 -2.95 -5.04 0.25
N ALA A 55 -2.76 -5.79 -0.80
CA ALA A 55 -3.74 -6.76 -1.29
C ALA A 55 -3.19 -8.16 -1.24
N PHE A 56 -4.08 -9.11 -1.02
CA PHE A 56 -3.77 -10.52 -1.12
C PHE A 56 -4.47 -11.03 -2.37
N ILE A 57 -3.70 -11.54 -3.31
CA ILE A 57 -4.22 -12.05 -4.57
C ILE A 57 -3.49 -13.33 -4.96
N ASP A 58 -4.26 -14.38 -5.28
CA ASP A 58 -3.73 -15.68 -5.73
C ASP A 58 -2.61 -16.22 -4.83
N GLY A 59 -2.78 -16.04 -3.52
CA GLY A 59 -1.84 -16.58 -2.55
C GLY A 59 -0.69 -15.66 -2.15
N ASP A 60 -0.58 -14.48 -2.75
CA ASP A 60 0.53 -13.56 -2.47
C ASP A 60 0.04 -12.20 -2.02
N PHE A 61 0.80 -11.59 -1.11
CA PHE A 61 0.61 -10.19 -0.75
C PHE A 61 1.37 -9.30 -1.72
N THR A 62 0.76 -8.16 -2.05
CA THR A 62 1.40 -7.17 -2.90
C THR A 62 0.93 -5.77 -2.49
N ILE A 63 1.76 -4.75 -2.76
CA ILE A 63 1.39 -3.35 -2.62
C ILE A 63 1.19 -2.78 -4.01
N LYS A 64 0.02 -2.19 -4.23
CA LYS A 64 -0.35 -1.59 -5.52
C LYS A 64 -1.30 -0.43 -5.27
N GLN A 65 -1.51 0.38 -6.27
CA GLN A 65 -2.59 1.36 -6.24
C GLN A 65 -3.89 0.68 -6.64
N PHE A 66 -4.92 0.86 -5.82
CA PHE A 66 -6.25 0.35 -6.14
C PHE A 66 -7.00 1.37 -6.99
N ARG A 67 -7.52 0.94 -8.12
CA ARG A 67 -8.35 1.77 -8.98
C ARG A 67 -9.66 1.04 -9.26
N ILE A 68 -10.74 1.80 -9.25
CA ILE A 68 -12.07 1.28 -9.60
C ILE A 68 -12.29 1.58 -11.07
N ASP A 69 -12.68 0.57 -11.85
CA ASP A 69 -12.98 0.77 -13.26
C ASP A 69 -14.15 1.75 -13.44
N LYS A 70 -14.16 2.43 -14.57
CA LYS A 70 -15.22 3.42 -14.88
C LYS A 70 -16.60 2.82 -14.85
N SER A 71 -16.73 1.52 -15.17
CA SER A 71 -18.01 0.81 -15.11
C SER A 71 -18.50 0.61 -13.68
N GLY A 72 -17.59 0.65 -12.69
CA GLY A 72 -17.89 0.33 -11.30
C GLY A 72 -18.05 -1.17 -11.03
N GLN A 73 -17.80 -2.04 -12.00
CA GLN A 73 -18.04 -3.47 -11.86
C GLN A 73 -16.81 -4.27 -11.45
N TYR A 74 -15.64 -3.70 -11.61
CA TYR A 74 -14.38 -4.36 -11.23
C TYR A 74 -13.34 -3.31 -10.93
N GLY A 75 -12.20 -3.76 -10.46
CA GLY A 75 -11.08 -2.89 -10.09
C GLY A 75 -9.79 -3.31 -10.76
N TRP A 76 -8.77 -2.54 -10.45
CA TRP A 76 -7.41 -2.77 -10.92
C TRP A 76 -6.46 -2.61 -9.75
N LEU A 77 -5.45 -3.46 -9.71
CA LEU A 77 -4.26 -3.24 -8.91
C LEU A 77 -3.19 -2.71 -9.86
N VAL A 78 -2.82 -1.46 -9.68
CA VAL A 78 -1.96 -0.74 -10.62
C VAL A 78 -0.58 -0.57 -10.02
N PRO A 79 0.46 -1.13 -10.67
CA PRO A 79 1.84 -0.86 -10.28
C PRO A 79 2.24 0.54 -10.74
N TRP A 80 3.22 1.13 -10.04
CA TRP A 80 3.84 2.37 -10.44
C TRP A 80 5.25 2.10 -10.93
N ASN A 81 5.32 1.29 -11.98
CA ASN A 81 6.53 0.93 -12.70
C ASN A 81 6.09 0.34 -14.02
N GLU A 82 6.52 0.93 -15.13
CA GLU A 82 6.08 0.55 -16.47
C GLU A 82 6.45 -0.88 -16.87
N HIS A 83 7.38 -1.50 -16.15
CA HIS A 83 7.78 -2.88 -16.42
C HIS A 83 6.81 -3.92 -15.84
N TYR A 84 5.81 -3.49 -15.09
CA TYR A 84 4.83 -4.38 -14.47
C TYR A 84 3.43 -4.11 -15.01
N PRO A 85 2.67 -5.16 -15.32
CA PRO A 85 1.30 -4.98 -15.81
C PRO A 85 0.34 -4.71 -14.65
N LYS A 86 -0.72 -3.97 -14.93
CA LYS A 86 -1.83 -3.85 -13.99
C LYS A 86 -2.62 -5.16 -13.96
N ILE A 87 -3.25 -5.45 -12.85
CA ILE A 87 -3.99 -6.67 -12.59
C ILE A 87 -5.46 -6.34 -12.41
N MET A 88 -6.33 -6.93 -13.23
CA MET A 88 -7.77 -6.78 -13.03
C MET A 88 -8.21 -7.63 -11.85
N VAL A 89 -9.04 -7.07 -11.00
CA VAL A 89 -9.57 -7.76 -9.83
C VAL A 89 -11.09 -7.63 -9.77
N ASN A 90 -11.74 -8.72 -9.41
CA ASN A 90 -13.18 -8.77 -9.21
C ASN A 90 -13.49 -9.87 -8.19
N GLU A 91 -14.77 -10.14 -7.97
CA GLU A 91 -15.17 -11.15 -6.99
C GLU A 91 -14.75 -12.57 -7.35
N GLU A 92 -14.44 -12.84 -8.61
CA GLU A 92 -14.02 -14.16 -9.07
C GLU A 92 -12.53 -14.42 -8.82
N ASN A 93 -11.73 -13.36 -8.67
CA ASN A 93 -10.34 -13.52 -8.26
C ASN A 93 -10.28 -13.89 -6.80
N ASN A 94 -9.28 -14.62 -6.43
CA ASN A 94 -8.97 -14.86 -5.03
C ASN A 94 -8.28 -13.60 -4.45
N PHE A 95 -9.07 -12.54 -4.27
CA PHE A 95 -8.61 -11.20 -4.02
C PHE A 95 -9.22 -10.60 -2.76
N ILE A 96 -8.39 -10.01 -1.92
CA ILE A 96 -8.80 -9.30 -0.72
C ILE A 96 -7.90 -8.06 -0.58
N ILE A 97 -8.49 -6.90 -0.31
CA ILE A 97 -7.73 -5.75 0.18
C ILE A 97 -7.54 -5.95 1.67
N TRP A 98 -6.27 -6.08 2.07
CA TRP A 98 -5.94 -6.33 3.46
C TRP A 98 -5.86 -5.05 4.28
N GLY A 99 -5.42 -3.95 3.68
CA GLY A 99 -5.35 -2.66 4.34
C GLY A 99 -4.92 -1.55 3.41
N VAL A 100 -5.06 -0.32 3.88
CA VAL A 100 -4.69 0.89 3.14
C VAL A 100 -3.35 1.39 3.64
N VAL A 101 -2.44 1.68 2.71
CA VAL A 101 -1.13 2.25 3.05
C VAL A 101 -1.33 3.74 3.31
N THR A 102 -1.00 4.16 4.52
CA THR A 102 -1.19 5.55 4.94
C THR A 102 0.11 6.36 4.89
N TYR A 103 1.23 5.71 5.12
CA TYR A 103 2.56 6.33 5.09
C TYR A 103 3.58 5.31 4.61
N VAL A 104 4.66 5.82 4.08
CA VAL A 104 5.84 5.02 3.78
C VAL A 104 7.04 5.72 4.41
N ILE A 105 7.83 4.96 5.15
CA ILE A 105 9.02 5.45 5.81
C ILE A 105 10.23 4.93 5.04
N HIS A 106 11.02 5.84 4.54
CA HIS A 106 12.20 5.55 3.75
C HIS A 106 13.46 5.93 4.52
N ALA A 107 14.36 4.99 4.72
CA ALA A 107 15.62 5.26 5.39
C ALA A 107 16.57 5.94 4.41
N ILE A 108 17.15 7.04 4.85
CA ILE A 108 18.14 7.79 4.06
C ILE A 108 19.55 7.25 4.31
N LEU A 109 19.85 6.90 5.57
CA LEU A 109 21.15 6.34 5.89
C LEU A 109 21.20 4.92 5.34
N ARG A 110 22.22 4.66 4.55
CA ARG A 110 22.43 3.33 4.04
C ARG A 110 22.61 2.33 5.17
N HIS A 111 22.20 1.26 5.20
CA HIS A 111 22.36 0.28 5.97
C HIS A 111 21.69 -0.35 6.43
N SER A 112 21.54 -0.79 6.53
CA SER A 112 20.90 -1.49 6.54
C SER A 112 20.48 -2.42 7.26
#